data_08b6a2eead4c1aeba20d64b337c91054
#
_entry.id   08b6a2eead4c1aeba20d64b337c91054
#
_cell.length_a   1.000
_cell.length_b   1.000
_cell.length_c   1.000
_cell.angle_alpha   90.00
_cell.angle_beta   90.00
_cell.angle_gamma   90.00
#
_symmetry.space_group_name_H-M   'P 1'
#
loop_
_entity.id
_entity.type
_entity.pdbx_description
1 polymer ?
#
loop_
_entity_poly.entity_id
_entity_poly.type
_entity_poly.pdbx_seq_one_letter_code
_entity_poly.pdbx_strand_id
1 'polypeptide(L)'
;MQRIRIGRTFSALSAASCKMIRWFGLSVFRFCPYLSRMHPSLDKPALEDELGDVLEKAARNVPLSIESLALAAKVDCGRLRDALDYRPDLTPAEIGRLAAVLNLNEVGLNALAQGLYPLPDPAGLTFRLHPLRMPYGVGVANAYLVSAGGDSAILFDTGASHAELHRAWPAAIQRLDAVFVTHYEAEHIGGLEVVLRESELGFFHGPPNGRWPECRGLGEGRKVTVGGFNITAFSTPGHAAEHNCYLVEFAARPAGSALLISGDLIFAGSLGGGYFCCQRQLIHSRRILDLLADDAVIAPGHGPLTTAANERRFNPFLAH
;
A
#
# COMPACT_ATOMS: atom_id res chain seq x y z
N MET A 1 -19.64 4.07 -49.73
CA MET A 1 -20.29 5.04 -48.81
C MET A 1 -21.32 4.31 -47.96
N GLN A 2 -20.92 3.88 -46.76
CA GLN A 2 -21.88 3.40 -45.74
C GLN A 2 -21.38 3.91 -44.40
N ARG A 3 -22.15 4.78 -43.77
CA ARG A 3 -21.91 5.34 -42.45
C ARG A 3 -22.40 4.36 -41.41
N ILE A 4 -21.52 3.86 -40.58
CA ILE A 4 -21.88 3.10 -39.38
C ILE A 4 -22.05 4.11 -38.23
N ARG A 5 -23.28 4.22 -37.71
CA ARG A 5 -23.61 4.91 -36.45
C ARG A 5 -23.24 4.00 -35.29
N ILE A 6 -22.31 4.44 -34.47
CA ILE A 6 -22.04 3.82 -33.16
C ILE A 6 -22.71 4.72 -32.11
N GLY A 7 -23.84 4.23 -31.59
CA GLY A 7 -24.45 4.79 -30.39
C GLY A 7 -23.66 4.30 -29.17
N ARG A 8 -23.12 5.20 -28.40
CA ARG A 8 -22.56 4.92 -27.07
C ARG A 8 -23.41 5.60 -26.01
N THR A 9 -24.10 4.79 -25.27
CA THR A 9 -24.64 5.17 -23.96
C THR A 9 -23.49 5.16 -22.96
N PHE A 10 -23.14 6.31 -22.43
CA PHE A 10 -22.20 6.41 -21.30
C PHE A 10 -22.98 6.09 -20.01
N SER A 11 -22.70 4.95 -19.40
CA SER A 11 -23.04 4.70 -18.01
C SER A 11 -21.96 5.34 -17.13
N ALA A 12 -22.39 5.93 -16.02
CA ALA A 12 -21.52 6.62 -15.07
C ALA A 12 -20.45 5.65 -14.51
N LEU A 13 -19.17 5.97 -14.75
CA LEU A 13 -18.04 5.29 -14.14
C LEU A 13 -17.91 5.76 -12.69
N SER A 14 -17.88 4.83 -11.73
CA SER A 14 -17.53 5.11 -10.35
C SER A 14 -16.04 5.49 -10.24
N ALA A 15 -15.71 6.28 -9.23
CA ALA A 15 -14.40 6.94 -9.09
C ALA A 15 -13.19 5.99 -8.85
N ALA A 16 -13.42 4.68 -8.68
CA ALA A 16 -12.40 3.72 -8.31
C ALA A 16 -11.69 3.01 -9.47
N SER A 17 -12.08 3.25 -10.72
CA SER A 17 -11.58 2.47 -11.87
C SER A 17 -10.85 3.29 -12.92
N CYS A 18 -9.85 4.07 -12.53
CA CYS A 18 -8.93 4.61 -13.53
C CYS A 18 -7.65 3.75 -13.58
N LYS A 19 -7.80 2.45 -13.94
CA LYS A 19 -6.66 1.60 -14.29
C LYS A 19 -6.06 2.08 -15.61
N MET A 20 -4.78 2.40 -15.58
CA MET A 20 -3.99 2.80 -16.75
C MET A 20 -3.95 1.65 -17.77
N ILE A 21 -4.81 1.71 -18.79
CA ILE A 21 -4.67 0.86 -19.99
C ILE A 21 -3.51 1.45 -20.80
N ARG A 22 -2.35 0.79 -20.76
CA ARG A 22 -1.25 1.10 -21.65
C ARG A 22 -1.65 0.75 -23.09
N TRP A 23 -2.03 1.78 -23.86
CA TRP A 23 -1.97 1.75 -25.31
C TRP A 23 -0.79 2.58 -25.79
N PHE A 24 -0.02 2.04 -26.71
CA PHE A 24 1.15 2.66 -27.31
C PHE A 24 0.82 4.05 -27.88
N GLY A 25 1.58 5.04 -27.43
CA GLY A 25 1.86 6.30 -28.12
C GLY A 25 0.70 7.26 -28.27
N LEU A 26 0.48 8.09 -27.28
CA LEU A 26 0.08 9.52 -27.27
C LEU A 26 -0.65 9.82 -25.95
N SER A 27 0.06 10.47 -25.02
CA SER A 27 -0.55 10.98 -23.79
C SER A 27 -1.39 12.21 -24.10
N VAL A 28 -2.69 12.05 -24.19
CA VAL A 28 -3.63 13.18 -24.19
C VAL A 28 -4.26 13.24 -22.81
N PHE A 29 -3.68 14.06 -21.93
CA PHE A 29 -4.34 14.44 -20.68
C PHE A 29 -5.60 15.26 -21.01
N ARG A 30 -6.76 14.62 -20.99
CA ARG A 30 -8.03 15.34 -20.89
C ARG A 30 -8.31 15.59 -19.43
N PHE A 31 -8.21 16.82 -19.00
CA PHE A 31 -8.72 17.29 -17.72
C PHE A 31 -10.20 16.94 -17.60
N CYS A 32 -10.53 16.03 -16.66
CA CYS A 32 -11.91 15.76 -16.26
C CYS A 32 -12.27 16.77 -15.17
N PRO A 33 -13.22 17.71 -15.38
CA PRO A 33 -13.58 18.72 -14.37
C PRO A 33 -14.24 18.16 -13.11
N TYR A 34 -14.50 16.85 -13.04
CA TYR A 34 -15.02 16.14 -11.85
C TYR A 34 -13.95 15.78 -10.82
N LEU A 35 -12.65 15.86 -11.15
CA LEU A 35 -11.55 15.48 -10.26
C LEU A 35 -11.30 16.47 -9.10
N SER A 36 -11.87 17.69 -9.15
CA SER A 36 -11.63 18.71 -8.12
C SER A 36 -12.40 18.49 -6.81
N ARG A 37 -13.22 17.42 -6.68
CA ARG A 37 -14.05 17.17 -5.49
C ARG A 37 -13.78 15.85 -4.75
N MET A 38 -12.82 15.05 -5.18
CA MET A 38 -12.60 13.71 -4.60
C MET A 38 -11.12 13.43 -4.27
N HIS A 39 -10.39 14.39 -3.71
CA HIS A 39 -9.18 14.02 -2.99
C HIS A 39 -9.60 13.49 -1.63
N PRO A 40 -9.26 12.22 -1.28
CA PRO A 40 -9.42 11.73 0.08
C PRO A 40 -8.72 12.73 1.01
N SER A 41 -9.30 12.95 2.20
CA SER A 41 -8.67 13.82 3.19
C SER A 41 -7.27 13.28 3.48
N LEU A 42 -6.25 14.07 3.22
CA LEU A 42 -4.86 13.66 3.50
C LEU A 42 -4.64 13.45 5.00
N ASP A 43 -5.48 14.05 5.84
CA ASP A 43 -5.42 13.91 7.31
C ASP A 43 -5.97 12.55 7.77
N LYS A 44 -6.99 12.03 7.08
CA LYS A 44 -7.61 10.73 7.37
C LYS A 44 -7.76 9.96 6.06
N PRO A 45 -6.71 9.25 5.62
CA PRO A 45 -6.78 8.49 4.38
C PRO A 45 -7.82 7.38 4.51
N ALA A 46 -8.58 7.17 3.43
CA ALA A 46 -9.41 5.99 3.28
C ALA A 46 -8.55 4.73 3.22
N LEU A 47 -9.16 3.56 3.38
CA LEU A 47 -8.53 2.31 3.03
C LEU A 47 -8.10 2.36 1.55
N GLU A 48 -6.99 1.71 1.22
CA GLU A 48 -6.52 1.65 -0.16
C GLU A 48 -7.45 0.81 -1.04
N ASP A 49 -7.95 -0.29 -0.48
CA ASP A 49 -8.78 -1.26 -1.20
C ASP A 49 -10.22 -1.27 -0.69
N GLU A 50 -11.15 -1.37 -1.63
CA GLU A 50 -12.55 -1.70 -1.39
C GLU A 50 -12.80 -3.22 -1.51
N LEU A 51 -14.04 -3.67 -1.26
CA LEU A 51 -14.42 -5.07 -1.38
C LEU A 51 -14.05 -5.67 -2.75
N GLY A 52 -14.27 -4.93 -3.83
CA GLY A 52 -13.97 -5.37 -5.19
C GLY A 52 -12.50 -5.70 -5.40
N ASP A 53 -11.61 -4.83 -4.89
CA ASP A 53 -10.16 -5.03 -5.00
C ASP A 53 -9.69 -6.27 -4.22
N VAL A 54 -10.21 -6.46 -3.00
CA VAL A 54 -9.88 -7.62 -2.17
C VAL A 54 -10.35 -8.91 -2.83
N LEU A 55 -11.57 -8.94 -3.36
CA LEU A 55 -12.09 -10.10 -4.09
C LEU A 55 -11.28 -10.40 -5.36
N GLU A 56 -10.92 -9.36 -6.14
CA GLU A 56 -10.09 -9.53 -7.34
C GLU A 56 -8.69 -10.06 -6.99
N LYS A 57 -8.03 -9.49 -5.97
CA LYS A 57 -6.72 -9.96 -5.50
C LYS A 57 -6.78 -11.41 -5.02
N ALA A 58 -7.81 -11.78 -4.28
CA ALA A 58 -8.00 -13.15 -3.80
C ALA A 58 -8.29 -14.13 -4.95
N ALA A 59 -9.12 -13.74 -5.91
CA ALA A 59 -9.46 -14.58 -7.07
C ALA A 59 -8.24 -14.92 -7.94
N ARG A 60 -7.21 -14.08 -7.97
CA ARG A 60 -5.94 -14.38 -8.66
C ARG A 60 -5.16 -15.53 -8.04
N ASN A 61 -5.45 -15.88 -6.79
CA ASN A 61 -4.80 -16.98 -6.08
C ASN A 61 -5.53 -18.33 -6.24
N VAL A 62 -6.70 -18.35 -6.84
CA VAL A 62 -7.49 -19.56 -7.06
C VAL A 62 -7.68 -19.82 -8.56
N PRO A 63 -7.66 -21.08 -9.03
CA PRO A 63 -7.80 -21.41 -10.46
C PRO A 63 -9.30 -21.48 -10.86
N LEU A 64 -10.07 -20.46 -10.51
CA LEU A 64 -11.51 -20.38 -10.79
C LEU A 64 -11.82 -19.19 -11.70
N SER A 65 -12.69 -19.39 -12.69
CA SER A 65 -13.32 -18.28 -13.39
C SER A 65 -14.35 -17.59 -12.48
N ILE A 66 -14.76 -16.38 -12.83
CA ILE A 66 -15.79 -15.64 -12.08
C ILE A 66 -17.10 -16.44 -11.99
N GLU A 67 -17.48 -17.13 -13.07
CA GLU A 67 -18.68 -17.99 -13.12
C GLU A 67 -18.52 -19.18 -12.16
N SER A 68 -17.35 -19.83 -12.15
CA SER A 68 -17.07 -20.96 -11.26
C SER A 68 -17.00 -20.51 -9.80
N LEU A 69 -16.44 -19.34 -9.53
CA LEU A 69 -16.42 -18.73 -8.19
C LEU A 69 -17.83 -18.43 -7.70
N ALA A 70 -18.65 -17.79 -8.54
CA ALA A 70 -20.05 -17.48 -8.23
C ALA A 70 -20.86 -18.77 -7.92
N LEU A 71 -20.69 -19.81 -8.73
CA LEU A 71 -21.33 -21.10 -8.51
C LEU A 71 -20.86 -21.75 -7.19
N ALA A 72 -19.56 -21.80 -6.93
CA ALA A 72 -18.99 -22.40 -5.72
C ALA A 72 -19.46 -21.66 -4.45
N ALA A 73 -19.52 -20.33 -4.49
CA ALA A 73 -20.00 -19.50 -3.39
C ALA A 73 -21.53 -19.39 -3.31
N LYS A 74 -22.27 -19.96 -4.27
CA LYS A 74 -23.74 -19.83 -4.38
C LYS A 74 -24.18 -18.36 -4.35
N VAL A 75 -23.53 -17.54 -5.16
CA VAL A 75 -23.81 -16.12 -5.37
C VAL A 75 -24.24 -15.92 -6.82
N ASP A 76 -25.15 -15.00 -7.06
CA ASP A 76 -25.52 -14.62 -8.43
C ASP A 76 -24.29 -14.03 -9.15
N CYS A 77 -24.03 -14.52 -10.38
CA CYS A 77 -22.84 -14.13 -11.13
C CYS A 77 -22.85 -12.64 -11.52
N GLY A 78 -24.04 -12.08 -11.78
CA GLY A 78 -24.20 -10.66 -12.07
C GLY A 78 -23.85 -9.80 -10.86
N ARG A 79 -24.37 -10.18 -9.67
CA ARG A 79 -24.05 -9.47 -8.41
C ARG A 79 -22.59 -9.58 -8.01
N LEU A 80 -21.95 -10.74 -8.27
CA LEU A 80 -20.50 -10.85 -8.06
C LEU A 80 -19.71 -9.93 -9.00
N ARG A 81 -20.09 -9.84 -10.28
CA ARG A 81 -19.47 -8.90 -11.23
C ARG A 81 -19.69 -7.45 -10.81
N ASP A 82 -20.90 -7.10 -10.34
CA ASP A 82 -21.18 -5.76 -9.81
C ASP A 82 -20.31 -5.43 -8.59
N ALA A 83 -20.08 -6.40 -7.68
CA ALA A 83 -19.20 -6.21 -6.55
C ALA A 83 -17.72 -6.00 -6.96
N LEU A 84 -17.25 -6.71 -8.00
CA LEU A 84 -15.93 -6.51 -8.59
C LEU A 84 -15.81 -5.18 -9.35
N ASP A 85 -16.94 -4.60 -9.78
CA ASP A 85 -17.01 -3.29 -10.45
C ASP A 85 -17.45 -2.16 -9.48
N TYR A 86 -17.11 -2.29 -8.20
CA TYR A 86 -17.35 -1.32 -7.13
C TYR A 86 -18.82 -0.93 -6.93
N ARG A 87 -19.73 -1.84 -7.23
CA ARG A 87 -21.18 -1.72 -7.01
C ARG A 87 -21.67 -2.88 -6.13
N PRO A 88 -21.16 -3.02 -4.90
CA PRO A 88 -21.48 -4.16 -4.07
C PRO A 88 -22.93 -4.14 -3.62
N ASP A 89 -23.64 -5.25 -3.89
CA ASP A 89 -24.98 -5.56 -3.37
C ASP A 89 -24.99 -7.00 -2.85
N LEU A 90 -23.96 -7.37 -2.09
CA LEU A 90 -23.83 -8.68 -1.50
C LEU A 90 -24.28 -8.66 -0.05
N THR A 91 -25.06 -9.67 0.33
CA THR A 91 -25.43 -9.86 1.74
C THR A 91 -24.23 -10.38 2.55
N PRO A 92 -24.20 -10.17 3.88
CA PRO A 92 -23.15 -10.73 4.73
C PRO A 92 -22.96 -12.24 4.59
N ALA A 93 -24.05 -12.98 4.37
CA ALA A 93 -24.00 -14.43 4.15
C ALA A 93 -23.36 -14.81 2.80
N GLU A 94 -23.56 -14.01 1.76
CA GLU A 94 -22.89 -14.20 0.46
C GLU A 94 -21.41 -13.87 0.55
N ILE A 95 -21.06 -12.81 1.26
CA ILE A 95 -19.67 -12.43 1.55
C ILE A 95 -18.97 -13.55 2.34
N GLY A 96 -19.64 -14.13 3.34
CA GLY A 96 -19.08 -15.26 4.10
C GLY A 96 -18.83 -16.50 3.21
N ARG A 97 -19.72 -16.80 2.27
CA ARG A 97 -19.48 -17.91 1.33
C ARG A 97 -18.35 -17.64 0.34
N LEU A 98 -18.22 -16.38 -0.15
CA LEU A 98 -17.07 -15.97 -0.97
C LEU A 98 -15.78 -16.06 -0.17
N ALA A 99 -15.78 -15.60 1.09
CA ALA A 99 -14.62 -15.71 1.98
C ALA A 99 -14.16 -17.16 2.14
N ALA A 100 -15.10 -18.09 2.35
CA ALA A 100 -14.79 -19.51 2.48
C ALA A 100 -14.16 -20.10 1.20
N VAL A 101 -14.69 -19.78 0.00
CA VAL A 101 -14.15 -20.27 -1.27
C VAL A 101 -12.79 -19.65 -1.59
N LEU A 102 -12.59 -18.38 -1.24
CA LEU A 102 -11.36 -17.63 -1.50
C LEU A 102 -10.30 -17.76 -0.38
N ASN A 103 -10.60 -18.51 0.69
CA ASN A 103 -9.77 -18.65 1.89
C ASN A 103 -9.41 -17.29 2.50
N LEU A 104 -10.44 -16.45 2.69
CA LEU A 104 -10.35 -15.14 3.33
C LEU A 104 -10.98 -15.16 4.73
N ASN A 105 -10.56 -14.25 5.59
CA ASN A 105 -11.22 -14.02 6.87
C ASN A 105 -12.60 -13.37 6.65
N GLU A 106 -13.65 -14.07 7.03
CA GLU A 106 -15.05 -13.63 6.86
C GLU A 106 -15.35 -12.34 7.65
N VAL A 107 -14.84 -12.25 8.88
CA VAL A 107 -15.11 -11.09 9.77
C VAL A 107 -14.52 -9.81 9.17
N GLY A 108 -13.26 -9.87 8.75
CA GLY A 108 -12.59 -8.75 8.11
C GLY A 108 -13.20 -8.36 6.78
N LEU A 109 -13.54 -9.35 5.94
CA LEU A 109 -14.16 -9.10 4.64
C LEU A 109 -15.55 -8.47 4.78
N ASN A 110 -16.37 -8.92 5.74
CA ASN A 110 -17.65 -8.30 6.04
C ASN A 110 -17.49 -6.88 6.59
N ALA A 111 -16.53 -6.64 7.49
CA ALA A 111 -16.26 -5.32 8.02
C ALA A 111 -15.82 -4.35 6.91
N LEU A 112 -14.98 -4.80 5.99
CA LEU A 112 -14.57 -4.02 4.82
C LEU A 112 -15.78 -3.67 3.94
N ALA A 113 -16.60 -4.65 3.59
CA ALA A 113 -17.79 -4.47 2.74
C ALA A 113 -18.81 -3.49 3.31
N GLN A 114 -18.89 -3.37 4.64
CA GLN A 114 -19.78 -2.47 5.32
C GLN A 114 -19.16 -1.09 5.61
N GLY A 115 -17.91 -0.84 5.23
CA GLY A 115 -17.18 0.37 5.59
C GLY A 115 -16.90 0.49 7.09
N LEU A 116 -16.88 -0.63 7.82
CA LEU A 116 -16.67 -0.73 9.26
C LEU A 116 -15.33 -1.39 9.63
N TYR A 117 -14.39 -1.45 8.69
CA TYR A 117 -13.07 -1.98 8.97
C TYR A 117 -12.42 -1.17 10.10
N PRO A 118 -11.98 -1.81 11.19
CA PRO A 118 -11.43 -1.09 12.32
C PRO A 118 -10.06 -0.48 11.96
N LEU A 119 -9.92 0.81 12.23
CA LEU A 119 -8.65 1.52 12.09
C LEU A 119 -8.19 1.91 13.49
N PRO A 120 -7.16 1.27 14.02
CA PRO A 120 -6.61 1.62 15.32
C PRO A 120 -5.95 3.01 15.22
N ASP A 121 -5.95 3.74 16.34
CA ASP A 121 -5.08 4.89 16.52
C ASP A 121 -3.71 4.38 16.98
N PRO A 122 -2.67 4.38 16.12
CA PRO A 122 -1.38 3.83 16.47
C PRO A 122 -0.73 4.65 17.59
N ALA A 123 -0.57 4.02 18.75
CA ALA A 123 0.06 4.60 19.92
C ALA A 123 1.31 3.81 20.31
N GLY A 124 2.13 4.36 21.19
CA GLY A 124 3.27 3.64 21.78
C GLY A 124 4.61 3.85 21.09
N LEU A 125 4.68 4.51 19.94
CA LEU A 125 5.97 4.93 19.38
C LEU A 125 6.65 5.93 20.32
N THR A 126 7.90 5.67 20.67
CA THR A 126 8.71 6.54 21.56
C THR A 126 9.54 7.56 20.77
N PHE A 127 9.26 7.70 19.49
CA PHE A 127 9.87 8.62 18.53
C PHE A 127 8.79 9.24 17.64
N ARG A 128 9.15 10.17 16.80
CA ARG A 128 8.20 10.87 15.93
C ARG A 128 8.11 10.18 14.57
N LEU A 129 6.88 9.90 14.15
CA LEU A 129 6.52 9.45 12.80
C LEU A 129 5.73 10.57 12.11
N HIS A 130 6.19 11.02 10.94
CA HIS A 130 5.50 11.98 10.09
C HIS A 130 5.08 11.31 8.79
N PRO A 131 3.82 10.91 8.63
CA PRO A 131 3.32 10.43 7.35
C PRO A 131 3.27 11.58 6.33
N LEU A 132 3.90 11.39 5.19
CA LEU A 132 3.88 12.31 4.05
C LEU A 132 2.95 11.70 3.01
N ARG A 133 1.74 12.24 2.91
CA ARG A 133 0.69 11.72 2.03
C ARG A 133 0.62 12.56 0.77
N MET A 134 0.78 11.91 -0.37
CA MET A 134 0.89 12.58 -1.65
C MET A 134 -0.13 12.02 -2.63
N PRO A 135 -0.89 12.88 -3.33
CA PRO A 135 -1.81 12.42 -4.36
C PRO A 135 -1.08 11.64 -5.45
N TYR A 136 -1.61 10.49 -5.82
CA TYR A 136 -1.14 9.69 -6.95
C TYR A 136 -2.32 9.03 -7.68
N GLY A 137 -2.53 9.39 -8.93
CA GLY A 137 -3.70 8.93 -9.68
C GLY A 137 -5.00 9.33 -8.98
N VAL A 138 -5.82 8.36 -8.61
CA VAL A 138 -7.06 8.55 -7.83
C VAL A 138 -6.86 8.28 -6.34
N GLY A 139 -5.68 7.83 -5.93
CA GLY A 139 -5.33 7.43 -4.56
C GLY A 139 -4.28 8.33 -3.92
N VAL A 140 -3.65 7.79 -2.91
CA VAL A 140 -2.60 8.46 -2.12
C VAL A 140 -1.42 7.51 -1.95
N ALA A 141 -0.22 7.95 -2.34
CA ALA A 141 1.03 7.28 -1.98
C ALA A 141 1.59 7.88 -0.69
N ASN A 142 2.14 7.04 0.15
CA ASN A 142 2.74 7.44 1.42
C ASN A 142 4.26 7.38 1.34
N ALA A 143 4.92 8.38 1.94
CA ALA A 143 6.29 8.31 2.40
C ALA A 143 6.32 8.66 3.89
N TYR A 144 7.43 8.40 4.56
CA TYR A 144 7.49 8.58 6.01
C TYR A 144 8.80 9.22 6.44
N LEU A 145 8.71 10.22 7.33
CA LEU A 145 9.88 10.69 8.07
C LEU A 145 9.82 10.13 9.51
N VAL A 146 10.93 9.54 9.93
CA VAL A 146 11.13 9.01 11.28
C VAL A 146 12.24 9.80 11.96
N SER A 147 11.93 10.41 13.12
CA SER A 147 12.84 11.28 13.84
C SER A 147 12.92 10.91 15.33
N ALA A 148 14.14 10.84 15.85
CA ALA A 148 14.38 10.69 17.28
C ALA A 148 14.15 12.01 18.06
N GLY A 149 13.93 13.10 17.36
CA GLY A 149 13.80 14.48 17.87
C GLY A 149 14.79 15.41 17.17
N GLY A 150 14.67 16.71 17.43
CA GLY A 150 15.49 17.71 16.74
C GLY A 150 14.99 18.00 15.32
N ASP A 151 15.90 18.35 14.42
CA ASP A 151 15.64 18.81 13.06
C ASP A 151 16.06 17.80 11.98
N SER A 152 16.48 16.59 12.36
CA SER A 152 16.87 15.54 11.44
C SER A 152 15.89 14.34 11.45
N ALA A 153 15.82 13.65 10.33
CA ALA A 153 14.99 12.47 10.18
C ALA A 153 15.57 11.48 9.16
N ILE A 154 15.04 10.27 9.17
CA ILE A 154 15.22 9.26 8.14
C ILE A 154 13.99 9.27 7.25
N LEU A 155 14.18 9.30 5.94
CA LEU A 155 13.09 9.25 4.95
C LEU A 155 12.93 7.83 4.41
N PHE A 156 11.70 7.34 4.40
CA PHE A 156 11.29 6.09 3.76
C PHE A 156 10.36 6.41 2.59
N ASP A 157 10.76 6.03 1.38
CA ASP A 157 10.20 6.39 0.10
C ASP A 157 10.18 7.92 -0.15
N THR A 158 9.94 8.32 -1.39
CA THR A 158 10.03 9.74 -1.78
C THR A 158 8.77 10.23 -2.48
N GLY A 159 7.74 9.39 -2.55
CA GLY A 159 6.47 9.71 -3.17
C GLY A 159 6.55 9.84 -4.69
N ALA A 160 5.44 10.25 -5.29
CA ALA A 160 5.25 10.31 -6.72
C ALA A 160 6.01 11.45 -7.40
N SER A 161 6.38 12.50 -6.66
CA SER A 161 7.17 13.61 -7.18
C SER A 161 7.81 14.42 -6.05
N HIS A 162 8.93 15.07 -6.36
CA HIS A 162 9.58 15.99 -5.42
C HIS A 162 8.66 17.16 -5.01
N ALA A 163 7.83 17.67 -5.90
CA ALA A 163 6.95 18.80 -5.60
C ALA A 163 5.88 18.43 -4.56
N GLU A 164 5.28 17.23 -4.66
CA GLU A 164 4.31 16.73 -3.68
C GLU A 164 5.00 16.41 -2.36
N LEU A 165 6.17 15.78 -2.40
CA LEU A 165 6.99 15.50 -1.23
C LEU A 165 7.33 16.81 -0.47
N HIS A 166 7.79 17.83 -1.17
CA HIS A 166 8.12 19.13 -0.57
C HIS A 166 6.89 19.81 0.03
N ARG A 167 5.72 19.68 -0.60
CA ARG A 167 4.47 20.24 -0.08
C ARG A 167 4.04 19.56 1.23
N ALA A 168 4.26 18.24 1.36
CA ALA A 168 3.95 17.47 2.57
C ALA A 168 5.03 17.56 3.65
N TRP A 169 6.17 18.18 3.35
CA TRP A 169 7.34 18.19 4.24
C TRP A 169 7.11 19.03 5.49
N PRO A 170 7.34 18.48 6.70
CA PRO A 170 7.17 19.24 7.94
C PRO A 170 8.32 20.25 8.11
N ALA A 171 8.00 21.51 8.36
CA ALA A 171 8.99 22.60 8.52
C ALA A 171 10.02 22.36 9.64
N ALA A 172 9.72 21.50 10.58
CA ALA A 172 10.62 21.14 11.68
C ALA A 172 11.80 20.27 11.23
N ILE A 173 11.70 19.56 10.09
CA ILE A 173 12.75 18.68 9.60
C ILE A 173 13.55 19.40 8.51
N GLN A 174 14.83 19.65 8.79
CA GLN A 174 15.72 20.41 7.91
C GLN A 174 16.85 19.56 7.31
N ARG A 175 17.05 18.34 7.84
CA ARG A 175 18.14 17.47 7.41
C ARG A 175 17.69 16.01 7.36
N LEU A 176 18.25 15.28 6.40
CA LEU A 176 18.11 13.83 6.32
C LEU A 176 19.37 13.13 6.82
N ASP A 177 19.19 12.15 7.69
CA ASP A 177 20.26 11.26 8.14
C ASP A 177 20.45 10.07 7.18
N ALA A 178 19.37 9.62 6.53
CA ALA A 178 19.38 8.58 5.50
C ALA A 178 18.09 8.58 4.67
N VAL A 179 18.14 7.91 3.51
CA VAL A 179 16.99 7.62 2.66
C VAL A 179 16.90 6.11 2.46
N PHE A 180 15.71 5.55 2.63
CA PHE A 180 15.39 4.15 2.36
C PHE A 180 14.27 4.08 1.33
N VAL A 181 14.34 3.13 0.40
CA VAL A 181 13.33 2.86 -0.62
C VAL A 181 12.80 1.45 -0.44
N THR A 182 11.46 1.31 -0.39
CA THR A 182 10.83 -0.01 -0.24
C THR A 182 10.88 -0.80 -1.54
N HIS A 183 10.56 -0.14 -2.66
CA HIS A 183 10.60 -0.71 -4.02
C HIS A 183 10.68 0.42 -5.06
N TYR A 184 10.78 0.07 -6.36
CA TYR A 184 11.15 1.02 -7.41
C TYR A 184 9.98 1.45 -8.32
N GLU A 185 8.75 1.45 -7.81
CA GLU A 185 7.60 2.02 -8.54
C GLU A 185 7.61 3.55 -8.45
N ALA A 186 7.04 4.20 -9.48
CA ALA A 186 7.16 5.65 -9.68
C ALA A 186 6.61 6.47 -8.50
N GLU A 187 5.56 5.99 -7.87
CA GLU A 187 4.91 6.61 -6.70
C GLU A 187 5.74 6.55 -5.43
N HIS A 188 6.80 5.74 -5.39
CA HIS A 188 7.70 5.60 -4.24
C HIS A 188 9.07 6.24 -4.46
N ILE A 189 9.47 6.43 -5.73
CA ILE A 189 10.79 6.96 -6.07
C ILE A 189 10.75 8.26 -6.89
N GLY A 190 9.59 8.82 -7.15
CA GLY A 190 9.45 9.98 -8.04
C GLY A 190 10.20 11.24 -7.58
N GLY A 191 10.45 11.37 -6.26
CA GLY A 191 11.27 12.45 -5.70
C GLY A 191 12.75 12.10 -5.48
N LEU A 192 13.16 10.83 -5.66
CA LEU A 192 14.44 10.30 -5.16
C LEU A 192 15.66 11.04 -5.68
N GLU A 193 15.77 11.26 -6.98
CA GLU A 193 16.93 11.92 -7.59
C GLU A 193 17.17 13.32 -7.01
N VAL A 194 16.08 14.09 -6.86
CA VAL A 194 16.16 15.45 -6.31
C VAL A 194 16.50 15.42 -4.82
N VAL A 195 15.89 14.51 -4.05
CA VAL A 195 16.17 14.33 -2.63
C VAL A 195 17.64 14.01 -2.40
N LEU A 196 18.23 13.08 -3.16
CA LEU A 196 19.64 12.71 -3.01
C LEU A 196 20.59 13.88 -3.31
N ARG A 197 20.26 14.69 -4.31
CA ARG A 197 21.05 15.87 -4.67
C ARG A 197 20.95 16.96 -3.61
N GLU A 198 19.75 17.25 -3.10
CA GLU A 198 19.53 18.35 -2.14
C GLU A 198 19.96 17.99 -0.72
N SER A 199 19.90 16.71 -0.33
CA SER A 199 20.33 16.24 0.99
C SER A 199 21.83 16.00 1.10
N GLU A 200 22.58 16.09 0.00
CA GLU A 200 24.03 15.79 -0.08
C GLU A 200 24.41 14.36 0.34
N LEU A 201 23.44 13.46 0.51
CA LEU A 201 23.70 12.07 0.93
C LEU A 201 24.41 11.26 -0.15
N GLY A 202 24.14 11.53 -1.42
CA GLY A 202 24.76 10.89 -2.57
C GLY A 202 24.44 9.39 -2.73
N PHE A 203 23.66 8.80 -1.83
CA PHE A 203 23.22 7.39 -1.88
C PHE A 203 21.92 7.19 -1.09
N PHE A 204 21.28 6.05 -1.34
CA PHE A 204 20.12 5.58 -0.58
C PHE A 204 20.25 4.08 -0.27
N HIS A 205 19.44 3.60 0.68
CA HIS A 205 19.27 2.18 0.96
C HIS A 205 18.01 1.63 0.28
N GLY A 206 18.11 0.46 -0.32
CA GLY A 206 16.96 -0.16 -1.01
C GLY A 206 17.15 -1.65 -1.23
N PRO A 207 16.17 -2.34 -1.86
CA PRO A 207 16.38 -3.70 -2.33
C PRO A 207 17.58 -3.75 -3.27
N PRO A 208 18.41 -4.81 -3.23
CA PRO A 208 19.53 -4.94 -4.15
C PRO A 208 19.05 -4.93 -5.61
N ASN A 209 19.55 -4.00 -6.40
CA ASN A 209 19.37 -4.00 -7.84
C ASN A 209 20.60 -3.38 -8.53
N GLY A 210 20.81 -3.73 -9.80
CA GLY A 210 21.92 -3.22 -10.58
C GLY A 210 21.64 -1.93 -11.38
N ARG A 211 20.47 -1.30 -11.21
CA ARG A 211 20.03 -0.15 -12.03
C ARG A 211 20.47 1.19 -11.46
N TRP A 212 20.63 1.27 -10.13
CA TRP A 212 20.91 2.49 -9.40
C TRP A 212 22.31 2.41 -8.78
N PRO A 213 23.33 3.10 -9.34
CA PRO A 213 24.67 3.12 -8.76
C PRO A 213 24.72 3.68 -7.32
N GLU A 214 23.77 4.58 -7.01
CA GLU A 214 23.63 5.20 -5.69
C GLU A 214 22.97 4.27 -4.66
N CYS A 215 22.42 3.12 -5.09
CA CYS A 215 21.76 2.18 -4.20
C CYS A 215 22.78 1.37 -3.39
N ARG A 216 22.71 1.48 -2.08
CA ARG A 216 23.32 0.54 -1.13
C ARG A 216 22.35 -0.56 -0.82
N GLY A 217 22.40 -1.64 -1.59
CA GLY A 217 21.48 -2.76 -1.51
C GLY A 217 21.46 -3.41 -0.12
N LEU A 218 20.28 -3.55 0.45
CA LEU A 218 20.05 -4.29 1.70
C LEU A 218 19.27 -5.56 1.40
N GLY A 219 19.92 -6.71 1.58
CA GLY A 219 19.27 -8.01 1.51
C GLY A 219 18.62 -8.41 2.83
N GLU A 220 18.06 -9.63 2.87
CA GLU A 220 17.39 -10.23 4.02
C GLU A 220 18.21 -10.12 5.32
N GLY A 221 17.59 -9.62 6.39
CA GLY A 221 18.17 -9.53 7.72
C GLY A 221 19.30 -8.52 7.89
N ARG A 222 19.64 -7.75 6.85
CA ARG A 222 20.68 -6.73 6.96
C ARG A 222 20.22 -5.56 7.82
N LYS A 223 21.14 -5.06 8.66
CA LYS A 223 20.87 -3.97 9.61
C LYS A 223 21.70 -2.73 9.30
N VAL A 224 21.08 -1.58 9.50
CA VAL A 224 21.70 -0.27 9.45
C VAL A 224 21.36 0.46 10.74
N THR A 225 22.37 1.06 11.39
CA THR A 225 22.16 1.95 12.54
C THR A 225 22.42 3.37 12.09
N VAL A 226 21.41 4.23 12.13
CA VAL A 226 21.48 5.61 11.67
C VAL A 226 20.43 6.46 12.39
N GLY A 227 20.71 7.74 12.65
CA GLY A 227 19.76 8.69 13.25
C GLY A 227 19.19 8.27 14.61
N GLY A 228 19.88 7.38 15.34
CA GLY A 228 19.41 6.81 16.62
C GLY A 228 18.51 5.58 16.48
N PHE A 229 18.36 5.03 15.27
CA PHE A 229 17.52 3.86 14.99
C PHE A 229 18.33 2.67 14.51
N ASN A 230 17.86 1.48 14.87
CA ASN A 230 18.26 0.21 14.26
C ASN A 230 17.20 -0.15 13.21
N ILE A 231 17.60 -0.26 11.95
CA ILE A 231 16.72 -0.55 10.83
C ILE A 231 17.11 -1.90 10.27
N THR A 232 16.20 -2.87 10.32
CA THR A 232 16.38 -4.21 9.77
C THR A 232 15.60 -4.32 8.47
N ALA A 233 16.28 -4.68 7.38
CA ALA A 233 15.64 -4.93 6.08
C ALA A 233 15.19 -6.38 5.98
N PHE A 234 13.99 -6.61 5.45
CA PHE A 234 13.46 -7.91 5.09
C PHE A 234 13.12 -7.92 3.60
N SER A 235 13.68 -8.86 2.87
CA SER A 235 13.36 -9.02 1.44
C SER A 235 11.98 -9.67 1.29
N THR A 236 11.08 -8.98 0.61
CA THR A 236 9.66 -9.36 0.51
C THR A 236 9.15 -9.28 -0.94
N PRO A 237 9.79 -10.02 -1.88
CA PRO A 237 9.32 -10.03 -3.26
C PRO A 237 7.92 -10.64 -3.37
N GLY A 238 7.03 -9.96 -4.09
CA GLY A 238 5.64 -10.38 -4.27
C GLY A 238 4.85 -9.34 -5.03
N HIS A 239 4.71 -8.14 -4.49
CA HIS A 239 4.19 -6.98 -5.21
C HIS A 239 5.13 -6.61 -6.37
N ALA A 240 6.38 -6.37 -6.06
CA ALA A 240 7.48 -6.20 -7.01
C ALA A 240 8.55 -7.27 -6.81
N ALA A 241 9.42 -7.48 -7.81
CA ALA A 241 10.55 -8.41 -7.72
C ALA A 241 11.59 -7.92 -6.71
N GLU A 242 11.85 -6.63 -6.74
CA GLU A 242 12.74 -5.94 -5.80
C GLU A 242 11.86 -5.16 -4.79
N HIS A 243 11.61 -5.77 -3.64
CA HIS A 243 10.80 -5.19 -2.56
C HIS A 243 11.40 -5.53 -1.20
N ASN A 244 11.48 -4.52 -0.33
CA ASN A 244 11.87 -4.67 1.08
C ASN A 244 10.82 -4.03 2.00
N CYS A 245 10.62 -4.66 3.16
CA CYS A 245 10.08 -3.99 4.33
C CYS A 245 11.22 -3.61 5.28
N TYR A 246 10.98 -2.61 6.12
CA TYR A 246 11.96 -2.15 7.11
C TYR A 246 11.35 -2.13 8.50
N LEU A 247 11.92 -2.91 9.43
CA LEU A 247 11.60 -2.83 10.85
C LEU A 247 12.49 -1.76 11.48
N VAL A 248 11.87 -0.74 12.05
CA VAL A 248 12.51 0.43 12.66
C VAL A 248 12.33 0.35 14.16
N GLU A 249 13.43 0.28 14.89
CA GLU A 249 13.48 0.21 16.34
C GLU A 249 14.30 1.35 16.89
N PHE A 250 13.82 2.05 17.91
CA PHE A 250 14.56 3.13 18.53
C PHE A 250 15.67 2.57 19.43
N ALA A 251 16.92 2.81 19.08
CA ALA A 251 18.08 2.20 19.76
C ALA A 251 18.17 2.54 21.26
N ALA A 252 17.74 3.75 21.66
CA ALA A 252 17.75 4.18 23.06
C ALA A 252 16.62 3.56 23.91
N ARG A 253 15.58 2.99 23.29
CA ARG A 253 14.43 2.39 23.96
C ARG A 253 13.94 1.14 23.19
N PRO A 254 14.69 0.04 23.24
CA PRO A 254 14.34 -1.17 22.49
C PRO A 254 13.02 -1.81 22.91
N ALA A 255 12.52 -1.49 24.12
CA ALA A 255 11.24 -1.99 24.64
C ALA A 255 10.01 -1.15 24.23
N GLY A 256 10.19 -0.12 23.39
CA GLY A 256 9.07 0.62 22.81
C GLY A 256 8.46 -0.13 21.61
N SER A 257 7.26 0.28 21.20
CA SER A 257 6.63 -0.28 20.00
C SER A 257 7.51 -0.10 18.78
N ALA A 258 7.66 -1.16 18.00
CA ALA A 258 8.39 -1.14 16.74
C ALA A 258 7.52 -0.53 15.62
N LEU A 259 8.17 0.01 14.61
CA LEU A 259 7.52 0.50 13.39
C LEU A 259 7.96 -0.37 12.21
N LEU A 260 6.99 -0.95 11.50
CA LEU A 260 7.22 -1.57 10.21
C LEU A 260 6.88 -0.58 9.09
N ILE A 261 7.83 -0.22 8.28
CA ILE A 261 7.57 0.38 6.96
C ILE A 261 7.33 -0.78 6.01
N SER A 262 6.07 -1.01 5.65
CA SER A 262 5.70 -2.21 4.88
C SER A 262 5.78 -2.01 3.37
N GLY A 263 5.89 -0.77 2.88
CA GLY A 263 5.69 -0.52 1.46
C GLY A 263 4.38 -1.17 0.99
N ASP A 264 4.41 -1.81 -0.16
CA ASP A 264 3.24 -2.46 -0.75
C ASP A 264 3.15 -3.95 -0.39
N LEU A 265 3.59 -4.32 0.82
CA LEU A 265 3.40 -5.67 1.33
C LEU A 265 2.07 -5.82 2.07
N ILE A 266 1.82 -5.01 3.10
CA ILE A 266 0.63 -5.07 3.97
C ILE A 266 -0.01 -3.69 4.00
N PHE A 267 -1.29 -3.62 3.68
CA PHE A 267 -2.14 -2.46 3.85
C PHE A 267 -3.14 -2.69 4.99
N ALA A 268 -3.71 -1.62 5.52
CA ALA A 268 -4.85 -1.75 6.43
C ALA A 268 -6.03 -2.41 5.70
N GLY A 269 -6.41 -3.60 6.14
CA GLY A 269 -7.51 -4.37 5.56
C GLY A 269 -7.21 -5.06 4.23
N SER A 270 -5.98 -5.03 3.74
CA SER A 270 -5.61 -5.66 2.47
C SER A 270 -4.11 -5.93 2.35
N LEU A 271 -3.70 -6.29 1.14
CA LEU A 271 -2.29 -6.45 0.74
C LEU A 271 -2.05 -5.66 -0.54
N GLY A 272 -0.80 -5.30 -0.83
CA GLY A 272 -0.41 -4.84 -2.14
C GLY A 272 -0.70 -5.86 -3.23
N GLY A 273 -0.92 -5.41 -4.46
CA GLY A 273 -1.15 -6.32 -5.58
C GLY A 273 0.05 -7.24 -5.82
N GLY A 274 -0.16 -8.55 -5.88
CA GLY A 274 0.90 -9.52 -6.17
C GLY A 274 1.31 -9.55 -7.65
N TYR A 275 1.74 -8.42 -8.19
CA TYR A 275 2.01 -8.29 -9.64
C TYR A 275 3.22 -9.11 -10.10
N PHE A 276 4.24 -9.23 -9.27
CA PHE A 276 5.35 -10.13 -9.54
C PHE A 276 4.98 -11.58 -9.22
N CYS A 277 4.40 -11.84 -8.03
CA CYS A 277 3.97 -13.18 -7.63
C CYS A 277 3.01 -13.11 -6.44
N CYS A 278 1.72 -13.37 -6.67
CA CYS A 278 0.68 -13.28 -5.65
C CYS A 278 0.89 -14.29 -4.49
N GLN A 279 1.43 -15.47 -4.76
CA GLN A 279 1.73 -16.46 -3.72
C GLN A 279 2.87 -15.99 -2.81
N ARG A 280 3.94 -15.41 -3.38
CA ARG A 280 5.04 -14.83 -2.59
C ARG A 280 4.55 -13.64 -1.78
N GLN A 281 3.70 -12.79 -2.34
CA GLN A 281 3.07 -11.68 -1.63
C GLN A 281 2.41 -12.18 -0.34
N LEU A 282 1.56 -13.19 -0.42
CA LEU A 282 0.87 -13.75 0.73
C LEU A 282 1.83 -14.40 1.74
N ILE A 283 2.80 -15.20 1.27
CA ILE A 283 3.80 -15.87 2.12
C ILE A 283 4.62 -14.83 2.91
N HIS A 284 5.11 -13.79 2.22
CA HIS A 284 5.93 -12.78 2.88
C HIS A 284 5.10 -11.90 3.81
N SER A 285 3.84 -11.59 3.47
CA SER A 285 2.95 -10.82 4.36
C SER A 285 2.71 -11.57 5.68
N ARG A 286 2.40 -12.87 5.62
CA ARG A 286 2.26 -13.71 6.82
C ARG A 286 3.56 -13.79 7.61
N ARG A 287 4.66 -14.11 6.95
CA ARG A 287 5.99 -14.19 7.58
C ARG A 287 6.36 -12.91 8.32
N ILE A 288 6.15 -11.76 7.71
CA ILE A 288 6.48 -10.48 8.34
C ILE A 288 5.53 -10.18 9.49
N LEU A 289 4.24 -10.42 9.31
CA LEU A 289 3.27 -10.21 10.39
C LEU A 289 3.59 -11.09 11.63
N ASP A 290 4.01 -12.35 11.42
CA ASP A 290 4.37 -13.27 12.50
C ASP A 290 5.61 -12.82 13.30
N LEU A 291 6.50 -12.02 12.71
CA LEU A 291 7.68 -11.48 13.39
C LEU A 291 7.36 -10.28 14.29
N LEU A 292 6.21 -9.64 14.11
CA LEU A 292 5.88 -8.40 14.82
C LEU A 292 5.24 -8.70 16.19
N ALA A 293 5.48 -7.85 17.17
CA ALA A 293 4.65 -7.77 18.37
C ALA A 293 3.29 -7.17 18.05
N ASP A 294 2.27 -7.42 18.86
CA ASP A 294 0.90 -6.97 18.62
C ASP A 294 0.75 -5.45 18.54
N ASP A 295 1.56 -4.73 19.32
CA ASP A 295 1.59 -3.27 19.38
C ASP A 295 2.44 -2.61 18.28
N ALA A 296 3.10 -3.41 17.43
CA ALA A 296 3.88 -2.88 16.34
C ALA A 296 2.99 -2.09 15.36
N VAL A 297 3.43 -0.88 15.04
CA VAL A 297 2.76 -0.01 14.06
C VAL A 297 3.19 -0.43 12.66
N ILE A 298 2.23 -0.53 11.75
CA ILE A 298 2.48 -0.79 10.32
C ILE A 298 2.19 0.49 9.54
N ALA A 299 3.19 0.94 8.79
CA ALA A 299 3.16 2.11 7.92
C ALA A 299 3.23 1.67 6.45
N PRO A 300 2.08 1.59 5.77
CA PRO A 300 1.98 1.06 4.41
C PRO A 300 2.31 2.09 3.34
N GLY A 301 2.67 1.63 2.15
CA GLY A 301 2.86 2.49 0.97
C GLY A 301 1.59 3.21 0.54
N HIS A 302 0.41 2.66 0.86
CA HIS A 302 -0.91 3.22 0.57
C HIS A 302 -1.88 3.05 1.74
N GLY A 303 -2.87 3.95 1.84
CA GLY A 303 -3.89 3.90 2.88
C GLY A 303 -3.41 4.35 4.27
N PRO A 304 -4.19 4.06 5.33
CA PRO A 304 -3.90 4.50 6.69
C PRO A 304 -2.88 3.61 7.40
N LEU A 305 -2.29 4.15 8.48
CA LEU A 305 -1.53 3.36 9.45
C LEU A 305 -2.43 2.31 10.09
N THR A 306 -1.82 1.18 10.50
CA THR A 306 -2.49 0.13 11.24
C THR A 306 -1.56 -0.50 12.27
N THR A 307 -1.96 -1.59 12.92
CA THR A 307 -1.14 -2.35 13.87
C THR A 307 -1.12 -3.84 13.54
N ALA A 308 -0.08 -4.54 13.99
CA ALA A 308 0.03 -5.98 13.79
C ALA A 308 -1.17 -6.73 14.38
N ALA A 309 -1.64 -6.35 15.58
CA ALA A 309 -2.82 -6.94 16.20
C ALA A 309 -4.09 -6.76 15.35
N ASN A 310 -4.28 -5.57 14.76
CA ASN A 310 -5.43 -5.31 13.91
C ASN A 310 -5.43 -6.19 12.66
N GLU A 311 -4.27 -6.26 11.99
CA GLU A 311 -4.15 -7.03 10.75
C GLU A 311 -4.22 -8.54 11.00
N ARG A 312 -3.70 -9.06 12.13
CA ARG A 312 -3.90 -10.45 12.54
C ARG A 312 -5.37 -10.80 12.74
N ARG A 313 -6.15 -9.86 13.24
CA ARG A 313 -7.55 -10.12 13.61
C ARG A 313 -8.52 -9.90 12.45
N PHE A 314 -8.28 -8.89 11.62
CA PHE A 314 -9.28 -8.41 10.67
C PHE A 314 -8.83 -8.40 9.22
N ASN A 315 -7.53 -8.49 8.90
CA ASN A 315 -7.12 -8.49 7.50
C ASN A 315 -7.71 -9.72 6.78
N PRO A 316 -8.45 -9.53 5.68
CA PRO A 316 -9.07 -10.64 4.95
C PRO A 316 -8.10 -11.74 4.51
N PHE A 317 -6.85 -11.41 4.23
CA PHE A 317 -5.83 -12.34 3.76
C PHE A 317 -4.99 -12.98 4.86
N LEU A 318 -4.88 -12.32 6.01
CA LEU A 318 -3.88 -12.63 7.05
C LEU A 318 -4.48 -13.14 8.36
N ALA A 319 -5.73 -12.76 8.66
CA ALA A 319 -6.42 -13.23 9.86
C ALA A 319 -6.77 -14.72 9.71
N HIS A 320 -6.51 -15.49 10.76
CA HIS A 320 -6.76 -16.93 10.84
C HIS A 320 -7.67 -17.27 12.01
#